data_d8bd91570404c8656a1bd104b47eee66
#
_entry.id   d8bd91570404c8656a1bd104b47eee66
#
_cell.length_a   1.000
_cell.length_b   1.000
_cell.length_c   1.000
_cell.angle_alpha   90.00
_cell.angle_beta   90.00
_cell.angle_gamma   90.00
#
_symmetry.space_group_name_H-M   'P 1'
#
loop_
_entity.id
_entity.type
_entity.pdbx_description
1 polymer ?
#
loop_
_entity_poly.entity_id
_entity_poly.type
_entity_poly.pdbx_seq_one_letter_code
_entity_poly.pdbx_strand_id
1 'polypeptide(L)'
;EKIVDGLDIDVVHVHHMIGHYFDILDVAKSRNIKTIYTVHDFYCLCPSINMLYNMEQYCLCIDKKDCTQCLKNKLGISNNIINLWKVRWENYLEQFDEVLTPSKSTKEILQKEYTKLHCKDIEHGINIHQNKSNLTYNGKMNVAFVGVMAKHKGAEIVQDLIKIVKDSDVSFHLFGDSEYQGLKKSTNNYIYHGKYKREELPQLLADNNINLVCNLSIWPETYSYTLTETISCGVPVLSYNVGAVAERIEKYGFGWTVPLDTTTKDLGKFIVSLKNDQLGYEKVINDLNAYKIKTVDDMIEEYLPLYDIEYNHENNLIGELICLQSTESINPHYVNIDEILNSRRWKLVSRIQLPESMKKIVRKIIK
;
A
#
# COMPACT_ATOMS: atom_id res chain seq x y z
N GLU A 1 -27.17 10.50 -1.75
CA GLU A 1 -27.98 11.71 -1.59
C GLU A 1 -28.40 11.90 -0.13
N LYS A 2 -29.23 11.03 0.44
CA LYS A 2 -29.78 11.19 1.81
C LYS A 2 -28.72 11.37 2.90
N ILE A 3 -27.53 10.76 2.78
CA ILE A 3 -26.43 10.91 3.73
C ILE A 3 -25.81 12.30 3.58
N VAL A 4 -25.55 12.70 2.36
CA VAL A 4 -24.94 14.00 2.04
C VAL A 4 -25.83 15.14 2.51
N ASP A 5 -27.14 15.07 2.19
CA ASP A 5 -28.12 16.08 2.59
C ASP A 5 -28.41 16.08 4.09
N GLY A 6 -28.34 14.89 4.73
CA GLY A 6 -28.69 14.73 6.14
C GLY A 6 -27.56 15.05 7.13
N LEU A 7 -26.29 15.06 6.66
CA LEU A 7 -25.13 15.32 7.48
C LEU A 7 -24.41 16.63 7.13
N ASP A 8 -24.95 17.42 6.20
CA ASP A 8 -24.38 18.71 5.76
C ASP A 8 -22.89 18.57 5.38
N ILE A 9 -22.62 17.70 4.41
CA ILE A 9 -21.25 17.32 4.01
C ILE A 9 -20.61 18.45 3.18
N ASP A 10 -19.45 18.92 3.59
CA ASP A 10 -18.66 19.97 2.89
C ASP A 10 -17.66 19.38 1.91
N VAL A 11 -17.09 18.20 2.21
CA VAL A 11 -16.06 17.55 1.39
C VAL A 11 -16.36 16.08 1.21
N VAL A 12 -16.20 15.59 -0.01
CA VAL A 12 -16.17 14.16 -0.35
C VAL A 12 -14.76 13.78 -0.76
N HIS A 13 -14.04 13.09 0.13
CA HIS A 13 -12.72 12.56 -0.16
C HIS A 13 -12.80 11.05 -0.45
N VAL A 14 -12.56 10.68 -1.70
CA VAL A 14 -12.63 9.30 -2.18
C VAL A 14 -11.24 8.67 -2.11
N HIS A 15 -11.11 7.58 -1.39
CA HIS A 15 -9.86 6.82 -1.28
C HIS A 15 -9.84 5.57 -2.15
N HIS A 16 -11.00 5.04 -2.54
CA HIS A 16 -11.11 3.88 -3.43
C HIS A 16 -12.51 3.77 -4.03
N MET A 17 -12.61 3.17 -5.23
CA MET A 17 -13.89 3.01 -5.94
C MET A 17 -14.38 1.55 -6.06
N ILE A 18 -13.61 0.55 -5.61
CA ILE A 18 -14.09 -0.83 -5.61
C ILE A 18 -15.33 -0.94 -4.71
N GLY A 19 -16.43 -1.45 -5.29
CA GLY A 19 -17.70 -1.58 -4.58
C GLY A 19 -18.53 -0.30 -4.47
N HIS A 20 -18.07 0.81 -5.04
CA HIS A 20 -18.79 2.08 -5.10
C HIS A 20 -19.27 2.40 -6.51
N TYR A 21 -20.33 3.20 -6.59
CA TYR A 21 -20.84 3.75 -7.85
C TYR A 21 -20.18 5.10 -8.14
N PHE A 22 -19.96 5.40 -9.42
CA PHE A 22 -19.42 6.70 -9.86
C PHE A 22 -20.35 7.87 -9.56
N ASP A 23 -21.65 7.62 -9.39
CA ASP A 23 -22.69 8.61 -9.08
C ASP A 23 -22.42 9.43 -7.78
N ILE A 24 -21.50 8.98 -6.92
CA ILE A 24 -21.10 9.74 -5.73
C ILE A 24 -20.53 11.10 -6.11
N LEU A 25 -19.82 11.17 -7.23
CA LEU A 25 -19.27 12.43 -7.74
C LEU A 25 -20.37 13.34 -8.28
N ASP A 26 -21.34 12.79 -9.02
CA ASP A 26 -22.50 13.55 -9.53
C ASP A 26 -23.30 14.14 -8.38
N VAL A 27 -23.54 13.37 -7.32
CA VAL A 27 -24.21 13.82 -6.10
C VAL A 27 -23.46 14.97 -5.44
N ALA A 28 -22.14 14.86 -5.28
CA ALA A 28 -21.32 15.91 -4.69
C ALA A 28 -21.32 17.18 -5.54
N LYS A 29 -21.11 17.06 -6.85
CA LYS A 29 -21.09 18.20 -7.79
C LYS A 29 -22.43 18.94 -7.85
N SER A 30 -23.55 18.21 -7.83
CA SER A 30 -24.89 18.85 -7.84
C SER A 30 -25.18 19.71 -6.61
N ARG A 31 -24.36 19.60 -5.56
CA ARG A 31 -24.45 20.34 -4.28
C ARG A 31 -23.28 21.28 -4.04
N ASN A 32 -22.41 21.47 -5.04
CA ASN A 32 -21.15 22.24 -4.94
C ASN A 32 -20.24 21.77 -3.80
N ILE A 33 -20.28 20.49 -3.47
CA ILE A 33 -19.41 19.89 -2.46
C ILE A 33 -18.03 19.67 -3.06
N LYS A 34 -16.98 20.05 -2.34
CA LYS A 34 -15.58 19.83 -2.71
C LYS A 34 -15.29 18.35 -2.85
N THR A 35 -14.59 17.95 -3.92
CA THR A 35 -14.32 16.56 -4.23
C THR A 35 -12.82 16.29 -4.37
N ILE A 36 -12.32 15.28 -3.64
CA ILE A 36 -10.92 14.89 -3.66
C ILE A 36 -10.82 13.40 -3.91
N TYR A 37 -9.83 12.98 -4.70
CA TYR A 37 -9.52 11.57 -4.94
C TYR A 37 -8.07 11.28 -4.59
N THR A 38 -7.80 10.32 -3.70
CA THR A 38 -6.45 9.83 -3.43
C THR A 38 -6.23 8.47 -4.09
N VAL A 39 -5.20 8.38 -4.91
CA VAL A 39 -4.83 7.16 -5.64
C VAL A 39 -4.01 6.26 -4.74
N HIS A 40 -4.64 5.21 -4.17
CA HIS A 40 -3.95 4.22 -3.32
C HIS A 40 -3.39 3.04 -4.12
N ASP A 41 -3.89 2.82 -5.32
CA ASP A 41 -3.46 1.76 -6.24
C ASP A 41 -3.77 2.15 -7.70
N PHE A 42 -3.52 1.26 -8.63
CA PHE A 42 -3.73 1.54 -10.05
C PHE A 42 -5.09 1.03 -10.58
N TYR A 43 -6.10 0.95 -9.72
CA TYR A 43 -7.45 0.56 -10.15
C TYR A 43 -8.00 1.46 -11.27
N CYS A 44 -7.69 2.74 -11.23
CA CYS A 44 -8.06 3.68 -12.28
C CYS A 44 -7.41 3.35 -13.64
N LEU A 45 -6.25 2.74 -13.68
CA LEU A 45 -5.57 2.30 -14.91
C LEU A 45 -5.96 0.89 -15.34
N CYS A 46 -6.17 -0.01 -14.38
CA CYS A 46 -6.44 -1.41 -14.66
C CYS A 46 -7.33 -2.04 -13.58
N PRO A 47 -8.41 -2.76 -13.95
CA PRO A 47 -9.27 -3.46 -12.99
C PRO A 47 -8.52 -4.45 -12.10
N SER A 48 -7.31 -4.89 -12.50
CA SER A 48 -6.49 -5.80 -11.71
C SER A 48 -5.59 -5.12 -10.67
N ILE A 49 -5.77 -3.81 -10.42
CA ILE A 49 -5.20 -3.04 -9.31
C ILE A 49 -3.69 -2.81 -9.44
N ASN A 50 -2.89 -3.86 -9.47
CA ASN A 50 -1.43 -3.80 -9.34
C ASN A 50 -0.67 -3.86 -10.67
N MET A 51 -1.37 -3.78 -11.81
CA MET A 51 -0.78 -3.74 -13.16
C MET A 51 0.23 -4.88 -13.42
N LEU A 52 -0.08 -6.09 -12.98
CA LEU A 52 0.71 -7.28 -13.29
C LEU A 52 0.05 -8.10 -14.39
N TYR A 53 0.73 -8.28 -15.50
CA TYR A 53 0.30 -9.18 -16.57
C TYR A 53 0.39 -10.63 -16.08
N ASN A 54 -0.73 -11.34 -16.08
CA ASN A 54 -0.86 -12.72 -15.59
C ASN A 54 -0.28 -12.97 -14.19
N MET A 55 -0.19 -11.95 -13.32
CA MET A 55 0.42 -12.01 -11.99
C MET A 55 1.94 -12.23 -11.99
N GLU A 56 2.63 -12.04 -13.09
CA GLU A 56 4.04 -12.43 -13.21
C GLU A 56 4.96 -11.27 -13.56
N GLN A 57 4.50 -10.35 -14.39
CA GLN A 57 5.33 -9.30 -14.92
C GLN A 57 4.63 -7.95 -14.83
N TYR A 58 5.32 -6.91 -14.36
CA TYR A 58 4.82 -5.55 -14.40
C TYR A 58 4.43 -5.15 -15.82
N CYS A 59 3.21 -4.67 -15.95
CA CYS A 59 2.60 -4.26 -17.19
C CYS A 59 2.51 -2.74 -17.23
N LEU A 60 3.18 -2.09 -18.17
CA LEU A 60 3.06 -0.65 -18.37
C LEU A 60 1.72 -0.25 -19.02
N CYS A 61 0.75 -1.15 -19.18
CA CYS A 61 -0.56 -0.99 -19.83
C CYS A 61 -0.56 -0.33 -21.23
N ILE A 62 0.52 0.33 -21.59
CA ILE A 62 0.81 0.96 -22.88
C ILE A 62 1.52 0.01 -23.83
N ASP A 63 2.10 -1.08 -23.29
CA ASP A 63 2.67 -2.12 -24.13
C ASP A 63 1.56 -2.94 -24.80
N LYS A 64 1.84 -3.44 -26.01
CA LYS A 64 0.92 -4.24 -26.86
C LYS A 64 0.57 -5.62 -26.28
N LYS A 65 0.44 -5.73 -24.93
CA LYS A 65 0.06 -6.97 -24.26
C LYS A 65 -1.44 -7.20 -24.37
N ASP A 66 -1.84 -8.45 -24.45
CA ASP A 66 -3.26 -8.83 -24.53
C ASP A 66 -3.93 -8.65 -23.16
N CYS A 67 -4.42 -7.43 -22.89
CA CYS A 67 -5.17 -7.11 -21.70
C CYS A 67 -6.45 -7.92 -21.57
N THR A 68 -7.10 -8.30 -22.69
CA THR A 68 -8.33 -9.11 -22.68
C THR A 68 -8.05 -10.48 -22.09
N GLN A 69 -6.99 -11.15 -22.55
CA GLN A 69 -6.62 -12.47 -22.03
C GLN A 69 -6.17 -12.39 -20.56
N CYS A 70 -5.43 -11.34 -20.21
CA CYS A 70 -5.01 -11.10 -18.83
C CYS A 70 -6.21 -10.92 -17.87
N LEU A 71 -7.16 -10.05 -18.23
CA LEU A 71 -8.34 -9.79 -17.42
C LEU A 71 -9.27 -11.00 -17.34
N LYS A 72 -9.37 -11.79 -18.43
CA LYS A 72 -10.09 -13.06 -18.42
C LYS A 72 -9.47 -14.05 -17.42
N ASN A 73 -8.15 -14.21 -17.44
CA ASN A 73 -7.44 -15.13 -16.55
C ASN A 73 -7.54 -14.69 -15.07
N LYS A 74 -7.46 -13.39 -14.81
CA LYS A 74 -7.40 -12.85 -13.44
C LYS A 74 -8.77 -12.61 -12.82
N LEU A 75 -9.71 -12.10 -13.60
CA LEU A 75 -10.98 -11.55 -13.09
C LEU A 75 -12.21 -12.19 -13.77
N GLY A 76 -12.02 -13.12 -14.71
CA GLY A 76 -13.11 -13.71 -15.48
C GLY A 76 -13.76 -12.75 -16.48
N ILE A 77 -13.17 -11.60 -16.78
CA ILE A 77 -13.70 -10.59 -17.68
C ILE A 77 -13.29 -10.95 -19.11
N SER A 78 -14.26 -11.39 -19.93
CA SER A 78 -14.00 -11.88 -21.30
C SER A 78 -14.01 -10.77 -22.37
N ASN A 79 -14.60 -9.60 -22.06
CA ASN A 79 -14.73 -8.53 -23.02
C ASN A 79 -13.48 -7.64 -22.99
N ASN A 80 -13.13 -7.05 -24.13
CA ASN A 80 -12.07 -6.04 -24.20
C ASN A 80 -12.56 -4.70 -23.63
N ILE A 81 -12.49 -4.56 -22.33
CA ILE A 81 -12.99 -3.38 -21.61
C ILE A 81 -11.90 -2.35 -21.31
N ILE A 82 -10.62 -2.67 -21.54
CA ILE A 82 -9.53 -1.84 -21.01
C ILE A 82 -9.55 -0.39 -21.56
N ASN A 83 -9.84 -0.20 -22.83
CA ASN A 83 -9.91 1.14 -23.41
C ASN A 83 -11.11 1.91 -22.85
N LEU A 84 -12.27 1.26 -22.76
CA LEU A 84 -13.46 1.88 -22.16
C LEU A 84 -13.24 2.20 -20.67
N TRP A 85 -12.53 1.31 -19.95
CA TRP A 85 -12.12 1.51 -18.56
C TRP A 85 -11.30 2.78 -18.40
N LYS A 86 -10.24 2.91 -19.20
CA LYS A 86 -9.35 4.07 -19.17
C LYS A 86 -10.06 5.37 -19.51
N VAL A 87 -10.84 5.40 -20.61
CA VAL A 87 -11.61 6.59 -20.99
C VAL A 87 -12.60 6.99 -19.89
N ARG A 88 -13.28 6.02 -19.28
CA ARG A 88 -14.22 6.31 -18.19
C ARG A 88 -13.51 6.87 -16.97
N TRP A 89 -12.35 6.31 -16.62
CA TRP A 89 -11.57 6.79 -15.49
C TRP A 89 -10.93 8.15 -15.74
N GLU A 90 -10.43 8.42 -16.95
CA GLU A 90 -9.94 9.74 -17.33
C GLU A 90 -11.00 10.80 -17.09
N ASN A 91 -12.19 10.61 -17.71
CA ASN A 91 -13.33 11.51 -17.53
C ASN A 91 -13.78 11.66 -16.08
N TYR A 92 -13.63 10.60 -15.26
CA TYR A 92 -14.01 10.62 -13.86
C TYR A 92 -12.98 11.38 -13.01
N LEU A 93 -11.70 11.13 -13.21
CA LEU A 93 -10.61 11.80 -12.49
C LEU A 93 -10.55 13.30 -12.81
N GLU A 94 -10.82 13.70 -14.07
CA GLU A 94 -10.85 15.11 -14.49
C GLU A 94 -11.97 15.91 -13.82
N GLN A 95 -12.97 15.26 -13.26
CA GLN A 95 -14.07 15.91 -12.57
C GLN A 95 -13.79 16.19 -11.09
N PHE A 96 -12.81 15.57 -10.47
CA PHE A 96 -12.41 15.89 -9.11
C PHE A 96 -11.75 17.27 -9.04
N ASP A 97 -12.02 18.00 -7.96
CA ASP A 97 -11.36 19.29 -7.72
C ASP A 97 -9.87 19.10 -7.41
N GLU A 98 -9.53 17.98 -6.76
CA GLU A 98 -8.14 17.58 -6.48
C GLU A 98 -7.95 16.07 -6.68
N VAL A 99 -6.85 15.69 -7.35
CA VAL A 99 -6.38 14.31 -7.42
C VAL A 99 -5.03 14.21 -6.74
N LEU A 100 -4.93 13.34 -5.73
CA LEU A 100 -3.75 13.18 -4.91
C LEU A 100 -3.08 11.84 -5.20
N THR A 101 -1.75 11.84 -5.19
CA THR A 101 -0.95 10.62 -5.28
C THR A 101 0.01 10.53 -4.08
N PRO A 102 0.26 9.34 -3.52
CA PRO A 102 1.11 9.21 -2.34
C PRO A 102 2.61 9.25 -2.66
N SER A 103 2.98 9.34 -3.95
CA SER A 103 4.35 9.43 -4.41
C SER A 103 4.43 10.04 -5.81
N LYS A 104 5.60 10.58 -6.13
CA LYS A 104 5.89 11.13 -7.46
C LYS A 104 5.87 10.03 -8.53
N SER A 105 6.37 8.83 -8.23
CA SER A 105 6.33 7.69 -9.15
C SER A 105 4.90 7.29 -9.51
N THR A 106 3.97 7.32 -8.56
CA THR A 106 2.54 7.06 -8.83
C THR A 106 1.96 8.11 -9.76
N LYS A 107 2.26 9.38 -9.51
CA LYS A 107 1.87 10.50 -10.38
C LYS A 107 2.39 10.31 -11.80
N GLU A 108 3.68 10.01 -11.96
CA GLU A 108 4.31 9.80 -13.27
C GLU A 108 3.70 8.62 -14.04
N ILE A 109 3.36 7.52 -13.33
CA ILE A 109 2.68 6.37 -13.93
C ILE A 109 1.29 6.75 -14.43
N LEU A 110 0.51 7.51 -13.64
CA LEU A 110 -0.81 7.99 -14.05
C LEU A 110 -0.72 8.94 -15.25
N GLN A 111 0.21 9.89 -15.23
CA GLN A 111 0.36 10.89 -16.28
C GLN A 111 0.89 10.33 -17.61
N LYS A 112 1.50 9.14 -17.61
CA LYS A 112 1.80 8.42 -18.87
C LYS A 112 0.55 8.00 -19.63
N GLU A 113 -0.54 7.69 -18.92
CA GLU A 113 -1.82 7.32 -19.52
C GLU A 113 -2.75 8.54 -19.65
N TYR A 114 -2.89 9.32 -18.57
CA TYR A 114 -3.77 10.48 -18.46
C TYR A 114 -2.94 11.77 -18.53
N THR A 115 -2.50 12.11 -19.73
CA THR A 115 -1.48 13.18 -19.95
C THR A 115 -1.92 14.56 -19.50
N LYS A 116 -3.24 14.82 -19.40
CA LYS A 116 -3.81 16.10 -18.95
C LYS A 116 -4.15 16.11 -17.46
N LEU A 117 -4.06 14.97 -16.78
CA LEU A 117 -4.46 14.88 -15.39
C LEU A 117 -3.49 15.66 -14.49
N HIS A 118 -4.04 16.62 -13.76
CA HIS A 118 -3.31 17.31 -12.72
C HIS A 118 -3.38 16.52 -11.41
N CYS A 119 -2.21 16.16 -10.88
CA CYS A 119 -2.11 15.46 -9.61
C CYS A 119 -1.15 16.20 -8.69
N LYS A 120 -1.49 16.26 -7.40
CA LYS A 120 -0.60 16.71 -6.33
C LYS A 120 -0.07 15.48 -5.60
N ASP A 121 1.23 15.42 -5.38
CA ASP A 121 1.82 14.34 -4.58
C ASP A 121 1.87 14.76 -3.10
N ILE A 122 1.23 13.94 -2.25
CA ILE A 122 1.25 14.06 -0.79
C ILE A 122 1.60 12.69 -0.22
N GLU A 123 2.80 12.59 0.32
CA GLU A 123 3.28 11.37 0.96
C GLU A 123 2.42 11.05 2.20
N HIS A 124 2.07 9.76 2.40
CA HIS A 124 1.30 9.36 3.57
C HIS A 124 2.11 9.54 4.86
N GLY A 125 1.43 10.03 5.89
CA GLY A 125 1.94 10.04 7.25
C GLY A 125 1.63 8.74 8.00
N ILE A 126 2.42 8.45 9.03
CA ILE A 126 2.20 7.32 9.92
C ILE A 126 2.60 7.70 11.35
N ASN A 127 1.74 7.36 12.31
CA ASN A 127 2.09 7.48 13.72
C ASN A 127 2.82 6.21 14.16
N ILE A 128 4.13 6.27 14.19
CA ILE A 128 5.01 5.17 14.60
C ILE A 128 6.18 5.74 15.41
N HIS A 129 6.55 5.06 16.49
CA HIS A 129 7.76 5.41 17.22
C HIS A 129 8.99 5.02 16.39
N GLN A 130 9.85 6.00 16.14
CA GLN A 130 11.11 5.77 15.46
C GLN A 130 12.14 5.26 16.47
N ASN A 131 12.47 3.98 16.37
CA ASN A 131 13.54 3.37 17.13
C ASN A 131 14.82 3.42 16.29
N LYS A 132 15.67 4.40 16.54
CA LYS A 132 17.00 4.44 15.90
C LYS A 132 17.78 3.21 16.32
N SER A 133 18.13 2.38 15.35
CA SER A 133 18.88 1.17 15.65
C SER A 133 20.34 1.50 15.93
N ASN A 134 20.91 0.78 16.91
CA ASN A 134 22.36 0.74 17.10
C ASN A 134 22.98 -0.36 16.21
N LEU A 135 22.45 -0.55 14.99
CA LEU A 135 22.98 -1.53 14.06
C LEU A 135 24.44 -1.19 13.74
N THR A 136 25.30 -2.14 14.04
CA THR A 136 26.71 -2.07 13.68
C THR A 136 26.99 -3.08 12.58
N TYR A 137 27.74 -2.65 11.59
CA TYR A 137 28.23 -3.56 10.57
C TYR A 137 29.16 -4.62 11.20
N ASN A 138 28.86 -5.90 10.97
CA ASN A 138 29.62 -7.03 11.54
C ASN A 138 30.02 -8.08 10.49
N GLY A 139 29.86 -7.79 9.20
CA GLY A 139 30.18 -8.70 8.11
C GLY A 139 29.19 -9.87 7.91
N LYS A 140 28.10 -9.90 8.68
CA LYS A 140 27.01 -10.89 8.52
C LYS A 140 25.77 -10.21 7.95
N MET A 141 25.01 -10.93 7.14
CA MET A 141 23.74 -10.48 6.58
C MET A 141 22.57 -11.32 7.09
N ASN A 142 21.84 -10.77 8.08
CA ASN A 142 20.56 -11.30 8.50
C ASN A 142 19.48 -10.52 7.75
N VAL A 143 18.95 -11.14 6.72
CA VAL A 143 18.03 -10.53 5.75
C VAL A 143 16.60 -10.86 6.13
N ALA A 144 15.75 -9.85 6.29
CA ALA A 144 14.34 -10.08 6.55
C ALA A 144 13.45 -9.75 5.35
N PHE A 145 12.34 -10.47 5.30
CA PHE A 145 11.15 -10.15 4.52
C PHE A 145 10.04 -9.83 5.52
N VAL A 146 9.37 -8.69 5.34
CA VAL A 146 8.38 -8.18 6.30
C VAL A 146 7.02 -8.05 5.64
N GLY A 147 5.98 -8.58 6.30
CA GLY A 147 4.59 -8.53 5.85
C GLY A 147 4.11 -9.84 5.21
N VAL A 148 3.08 -9.76 4.37
CA VAL A 148 2.51 -10.94 3.71
C VAL A 148 3.23 -11.22 2.40
N MET A 149 3.89 -12.37 2.31
CA MET A 149 4.56 -12.83 1.09
C MET A 149 3.58 -13.50 0.14
N ALA A 150 3.08 -12.70 -0.81
CA ALA A 150 2.26 -13.12 -1.95
C ALA A 150 3.08 -13.06 -3.25
N LYS A 151 2.53 -13.57 -4.34
CA LYS A 151 3.23 -13.58 -5.66
C LYS A 151 3.72 -12.18 -6.07
N HIS A 152 2.85 -11.18 -6.00
CA HIS A 152 3.18 -9.80 -6.34
C HIS A 152 4.20 -9.13 -5.39
N LYS A 153 4.41 -9.70 -4.22
CA LYS A 153 5.44 -9.31 -3.24
C LYS A 153 6.76 -10.08 -3.40
N GLY A 154 6.90 -10.86 -4.49
CA GLY A 154 8.12 -11.59 -4.79
C GLY A 154 8.29 -12.91 -4.04
N ALA A 155 7.21 -13.56 -3.57
CA ALA A 155 7.31 -14.82 -2.81
C ALA A 155 8.10 -15.93 -3.53
N GLU A 156 7.97 -16.05 -4.85
CA GLU A 156 8.73 -17.02 -5.68
C GLU A 156 10.22 -16.69 -5.67
N ILE A 157 10.56 -15.40 -5.79
CA ILE A 157 11.94 -14.91 -5.75
C ILE A 157 12.56 -15.22 -4.38
N VAL A 158 11.82 -14.99 -3.30
CA VAL A 158 12.27 -15.32 -1.94
C VAL A 158 12.54 -16.81 -1.78
N GLN A 159 11.65 -17.69 -2.27
CA GLN A 159 11.88 -19.14 -2.23
C GLN A 159 13.15 -19.56 -2.97
N ASP A 160 13.43 -18.93 -4.09
CA ASP A 160 14.62 -19.26 -4.88
C ASP A 160 15.90 -18.66 -4.29
N LEU A 161 15.84 -17.44 -3.72
CA LEU A 161 16.96 -16.85 -2.97
C LEU A 161 17.42 -17.76 -1.83
N ILE A 162 16.50 -18.28 -1.02
CA ILE A 162 16.79 -19.20 0.09
C ILE A 162 17.50 -20.45 -0.40
N LYS A 163 17.17 -20.97 -1.58
CA LYS A 163 17.79 -22.15 -2.18
C LYS A 163 19.18 -21.87 -2.77
N ILE A 164 19.33 -20.68 -3.39
CA ILE A 164 20.54 -20.31 -4.16
C ILE A 164 21.64 -19.80 -3.25
N VAL A 165 21.29 -18.96 -2.26
CA VAL A 165 22.28 -18.37 -1.35
C VAL A 165 22.56 -19.33 -0.22
N LYS A 166 23.76 -19.94 -0.27
CA LYS A 166 24.24 -20.91 0.73
C LYS A 166 25.48 -20.41 1.49
N ASP A 167 25.69 -19.12 1.50
CA ASP A 167 26.75 -18.49 2.27
C ASP A 167 26.43 -18.60 3.76
N SER A 168 27.34 -19.09 4.57
CA SER A 168 27.12 -19.32 6.02
C SER A 168 26.91 -18.03 6.82
N ASP A 169 27.31 -16.90 6.26
CA ASP A 169 27.15 -15.58 6.89
C ASP A 169 25.89 -14.83 6.41
N VAL A 170 25.01 -15.50 5.64
CA VAL A 170 23.71 -14.96 5.21
C VAL A 170 22.60 -15.85 5.75
N SER A 171 21.69 -15.27 6.51
CA SER A 171 20.45 -15.91 6.93
C SER A 171 19.25 -15.12 6.49
N PHE A 172 18.14 -15.79 6.24
CA PHE A 172 16.88 -15.20 5.83
C PHE A 172 15.80 -15.38 6.88
N HIS A 173 14.97 -14.37 7.07
CA HIS A 173 13.90 -14.35 8.07
C HIS A 173 12.61 -13.85 7.43
N LEU A 174 11.46 -14.48 7.69
CA LEU A 174 10.15 -13.95 7.31
C LEU A 174 9.35 -13.60 8.57
N PHE A 175 9.10 -12.32 8.73
CA PHE A 175 8.16 -11.77 9.71
C PHE A 175 6.86 -11.44 9.00
N GLY A 176 5.82 -12.24 9.22
CA GLY A 176 4.53 -12.11 8.55
C GLY A 176 3.92 -13.45 8.17
N ASP A 177 3.06 -13.45 7.16
CA ASP A 177 2.45 -14.66 6.64
C ASP A 177 2.85 -14.87 5.17
N SER A 178 2.51 -16.01 4.59
CA SER A 178 2.72 -16.29 3.18
C SER A 178 1.58 -17.10 2.59
N GLU A 179 1.26 -16.85 1.34
CA GLU A 179 0.40 -17.70 0.52
C GLU A 179 1.12 -19.00 0.10
N TYR A 180 2.47 -19.03 0.19
CA TYR A 180 3.33 -20.15 -0.23
C TYR A 180 3.69 -21.04 0.95
N GLN A 181 3.22 -22.29 0.94
CA GLN A 181 3.49 -23.24 2.02
C GLN A 181 4.98 -23.52 2.25
N GLY A 182 5.79 -23.42 1.18
CA GLY A 182 7.26 -23.57 1.27
C GLY A 182 7.93 -22.49 2.12
N LEU A 183 7.35 -21.30 2.20
CA LEU A 183 7.83 -20.20 3.04
C LEU A 183 7.34 -20.28 4.50
N LYS A 184 6.44 -21.20 4.83
CA LYS A 184 5.96 -21.42 6.21
C LYS A 184 6.78 -22.47 6.97
N LYS A 185 7.92 -22.92 6.41
CA LYS A 185 8.79 -23.92 7.01
C LYS A 185 10.21 -23.41 7.05
N SER A 186 10.79 -23.35 8.23
CA SER A 186 12.19 -22.98 8.42
C SER A 186 13.15 -24.03 7.83
N THR A 187 14.31 -23.57 7.40
CA THR A 187 15.44 -24.39 6.92
C THR A 187 16.73 -23.95 7.63
N ASN A 188 17.88 -24.51 7.25
CA ASN A 188 19.15 -24.17 7.89
C ASN A 188 19.54 -22.70 7.78
N ASN A 189 19.18 -22.04 6.67
CA ASN A 189 19.49 -20.63 6.38
C ASN A 189 18.25 -19.74 6.30
N TYR A 190 17.08 -20.25 6.75
CA TYR A 190 15.83 -19.51 6.70
C TYR A 190 14.94 -19.79 7.91
N ILE A 191 14.43 -18.74 8.55
CA ILE A 191 13.55 -18.82 9.71
C ILE A 191 12.21 -18.16 9.39
N TYR A 192 11.12 -18.92 9.56
CA TYR A 192 9.76 -18.40 9.49
C TYR A 192 9.28 -18.06 10.91
N HIS A 193 8.98 -16.78 11.15
CA HIS A 193 8.53 -16.28 12.46
C HIS A 193 7.00 -16.22 12.59
N GLY A 194 6.27 -16.23 11.48
CA GLY A 194 4.81 -16.08 11.50
C GLY A 194 4.33 -14.66 11.65
N LYS A 195 3.03 -14.51 11.92
CA LYS A 195 2.37 -13.20 12.09
C LYS A 195 2.86 -12.50 13.35
N TYR A 196 2.90 -11.17 13.27
CA TYR A 196 3.33 -10.30 14.37
C TYR A 196 2.40 -9.08 14.47
N LYS A 197 2.44 -8.37 15.57
CA LYS A 197 1.82 -7.05 15.71
C LYS A 197 2.82 -5.97 15.31
N ARG A 198 2.32 -4.89 14.69
CA ARG A 198 3.19 -3.79 14.21
C ARG A 198 4.14 -3.28 15.28
N GLU A 199 3.66 -3.16 16.50
CA GLU A 199 4.42 -2.63 17.64
C GLU A 199 5.57 -3.56 18.07
N GLU A 200 5.49 -4.84 17.71
CA GLU A 200 6.51 -5.86 18.04
C GLU A 200 7.66 -5.85 17.03
N LEU A 201 7.47 -5.27 15.83
CA LEU A 201 8.45 -5.35 14.74
C LEU A 201 9.85 -4.84 15.14
N PRO A 202 10.01 -3.68 15.82
CA PRO A 202 11.33 -3.20 16.20
C PRO A 202 12.09 -4.19 17.06
N GLN A 203 11.43 -4.79 18.05
CA GLN A 203 12.04 -5.78 18.93
C GLN A 203 12.37 -7.07 18.20
N LEU A 204 11.46 -7.56 17.33
CA LEU A 204 11.69 -8.76 16.53
C LEU A 204 12.89 -8.63 15.59
N LEU A 205 13.04 -7.47 14.93
CA LEU A 205 14.20 -7.22 14.08
C LEU A 205 15.51 -7.15 14.89
N ALA A 206 15.46 -6.50 16.05
CA ALA A 206 16.61 -6.39 16.94
C ALA A 206 17.05 -7.76 17.52
N ASP A 207 16.12 -8.54 18.04
CA ASP A 207 16.39 -9.85 18.66
C ASP A 207 16.99 -10.84 17.65
N ASN A 208 16.67 -10.69 16.38
CA ASN A 208 17.21 -11.52 15.31
C ASN A 208 18.40 -10.88 14.58
N ASN A 209 18.92 -9.76 15.09
CA ASN A 209 20.03 -8.99 14.51
C ASN A 209 19.83 -8.70 13.02
N ILE A 210 18.59 -8.39 12.61
CA ILE A 210 18.28 -8.08 11.21
C ILE A 210 18.98 -6.79 10.82
N ASN A 211 19.76 -6.87 9.75
CA ASN A 211 20.53 -5.75 9.25
C ASN A 211 20.23 -5.38 7.79
N LEU A 212 19.35 -6.12 7.13
CA LEU A 212 18.82 -5.79 5.82
C LEU A 212 17.37 -6.28 5.71
N VAL A 213 16.47 -5.44 5.20
CA VAL A 213 15.12 -5.88 4.78
C VAL A 213 15.02 -5.84 3.27
N CYS A 214 14.55 -6.92 2.66
CA CYS A 214 14.27 -6.96 1.22
C CYS A 214 12.78 -6.73 0.96
N ASN A 215 12.44 -5.66 0.24
CA ASN A 215 11.12 -5.45 -0.34
C ASN A 215 11.19 -5.80 -1.84
N LEU A 216 10.81 -7.03 -2.17
CA LEU A 216 10.93 -7.59 -3.52
C LEU A 216 9.62 -7.53 -4.30
N SER A 217 8.80 -6.51 -4.08
CA SER A 217 7.59 -6.28 -4.88
C SER A 217 7.92 -6.12 -6.34
N ILE A 218 7.27 -6.93 -7.19
CA ILE A 218 7.47 -6.95 -8.65
C ILE A 218 6.55 -5.97 -9.38
N TRP A 219 5.86 -5.11 -8.66
CA TRP A 219 4.98 -4.06 -9.17
C TRP A 219 5.28 -2.73 -8.49
N PRO A 220 4.94 -1.59 -9.10
CA PRO A 220 5.19 -0.28 -8.52
C PRO A 220 4.21 0.00 -7.38
N GLU A 221 4.57 -0.34 -6.16
CA GLU A 221 3.78 0.08 -5.00
C GLU A 221 3.61 1.60 -4.99
N THR A 222 2.41 2.07 -4.65
CA THR A 222 2.11 3.50 -4.63
C THR A 222 2.73 4.23 -3.45
N TYR A 223 2.99 3.50 -2.33
CA TYR A 223 3.61 4.07 -1.12
C TYR A 223 4.48 3.06 -0.33
N SER A 224 3.89 1.99 0.18
CA SER A 224 4.47 0.97 1.07
C SER A 224 4.63 1.39 2.54
N TYR A 225 3.62 1.08 3.36
CA TYR A 225 3.73 1.22 4.82
C TYR A 225 4.81 0.32 5.41
N THR A 226 5.00 -0.88 4.87
CA THR A 226 6.06 -1.82 5.29
C THR A 226 7.45 -1.22 5.15
N LEU A 227 7.70 -0.42 4.10
CA LEU A 227 8.94 0.35 3.98
C LEU A 227 9.06 1.33 5.15
N THR A 228 8.01 2.10 5.44
CA THR A 228 8.03 3.08 6.54
C THR A 228 8.25 2.41 7.90
N GLU A 229 7.60 1.27 8.14
CA GLU A 229 7.81 0.47 9.35
C GLU A 229 9.26 -0.02 9.47
N THR A 230 9.85 -0.49 8.38
CA THR A 230 11.25 -0.95 8.35
C THR A 230 12.24 0.18 8.65
N ILE A 231 12.10 1.32 7.97
CA ILE A 231 13.01 2.46 8.18
C ILE A 231 12.83 3.09 9.56
N SER A 232 11.64 2.97 10.17
CA SER A 232 11.42 3.39 11.55
C SER A 232 12.22 2.58 12.55
N CYS A 233 12.55 1.33 12.21
CA CYS A 233 13.44 0.47 12.98
C CYS A 233 14.94 0.74 12.70
N GLY A 234 15.25 1.67 11.79
CA GLY A 234 16.62 2.00 11.40
C GLY A 234 17.32 0.89 10.60
N VAL A 235 16.57 0.03 9.91
CA VAL A 235 17.12 -1.08 9.12
C VAL A 235 17.17 -0.72 7.64
N PRO A 236 18.33 -0.87 6.97
CA PRO A 236 18.47 -0.67 5.53
C PRO A 236 17.54 -1.55 4.70
N VAL A 237 17.16 -1.05 3.51
CA VAL A 237 16.25 -1.73 2.61
C VAL A 237 16.89 -1.97 1.24
N LEU A 238 16.67 -3.18 0.70
CA LEU A 238 16.96 -3.53 -0.70
C LEU A 238 15.64 -3.73 -1.44
N SER A 239 15.47 -3.09 -2.59
CA SER A 239 14.28 -3.28 -3.44
C SER A 239 14.62 -3.34 -4.92
N TYR A 240 13.62 -3.69 -5.73
CA TYR A 240 13.68 -3.40 -7.17
C TYR A 240 13.48 -1.90 -7.41
N ASN A 241 14.09 -1.37 -8.48
CA ASN A 241 14.00 0.06 -8.86
C ASN A 241 12.65 0.39 -9.53
N VAL A 242 11.54 0.13 -8.83
CA VAL A 242 10.18 0.35 -9.33
C VAL A 242 9.26 0.93 -8.25
N GLY A 243 8.44 1.91 -8.63
CA GLY A 243 7.42 2.50 -7.78
C GLY A 243 7.95 3.34 -6.61
N ALA A 244 7.07 3.64 -5.66
CA ALA A 244 7.37 4.51 -4.53
C ALA A 244 8.43 3.95 -3.58
N VAL A 245 8.61 2.64 -3.52
CA VAL A 245 9.64 2.02 -2.67
C VAL A 245 11.02 2.43 -3.16
N ALA A 246 11.30 2.27 -4.46
CA ALA A 246 12.57 2.67 -5.05
C ALA A 246 12.77 4.18 -4.96
N GLU A 247 11.76 4.98 -5.34
CA GLU A 247 11.80 6.44 -5.24
C GLU A 247 12.24 6.90 -3.85
N ARG A 248 11.66 6.35 -2.79
CA ARG A 248 11.96 6.74 -1.41
C ARG A 248 13.35 6.27 -0.96
N ILE A 249 13.76 5.05 -1.34
CA ILE A 249 15.11 4.54 -1.06
C ILE A 249 16.15 5.44 -1.70
N GLU A 250 16.00 5.78 -2.97
CA GLU A 250 16.96 6.60 -3.71
C GLU A 250 16.98 8.06 -3.23
N LYS A 251 15.80 8.64 -2.99
CA LYS A 251 15.66 10.03 -2.53
C LYS A 251 16.28 10.26 -1.16
N TYR A 252 16.13 9.32 -0.25
CA TYR A 252 16.49 9.51 1.15
C TYR A 252 17.69 8.67 1.61
N GLY A 253 18.25 7.82 0.76
CA GLY A 253 19.41 7.00 1.08
C GLY A 253 19.11 5.81 2.01
N PHE A 254 17.91 5.24 1.95
CA PHE A 254 17.51 4.17 2.90
C PHE A 254 18.11 2.79 2.59
N GLY A 255 18.91 2.66 1.54
CA GLY A 255 19.46 1.38 1.14
C GLY A 255 19.81 1.32 -0.35
N TRP A 256 19.48 0.23 -0.99
CA TRP A 256 19.87 -0.05 -2.36
C TRP A 256 18.68 -0.43 -3.24
N THR A 257 18.79 -0.13 -4.52
CA THR A 257 17.87 -0.60 -5.55
C THR A 257 18.62 -1.43 -6.60
N VAL A 258 17.94 -2.40 -7.19
CA VAL A 258 18.44 -3.20 -8.31
C VAL A 258 17.41 -3.19 -9.45
N PRO A 259 17.83 -3.33 -10.72
CA PRO A 259 16.90 -3.41 -11.84
C PRO A 259 15.83 -4.49 -11.64
N LEU A 260 14.61 -4.22 -12.10
CA LEU A 260 13.47 -5.17 -11.95
C LEU A 260 13.71 -6.50 -12.66
N ASP A 261 14.52 -6.52 -13.71
CA ASP A 261 14.92 -7.71 -14.48
C ASP A 261 16.15 -8.43 -13.90
N THR A 262 16.66 -8.00 -12.74
CA THR A 262 17.76 -8.68 -12.04
C THR A 262 17.37 -10.12 -11.73
N THR A 263 18.21 -11.06 -12.19
CA THR A 263 17.96 -12.48 -11.90
C THR A 263 18.08 -12.78 -10.41
N THR A 264 17.35 -13.78 -9.90
CA THR A 264 17.45 -14.19 -8.49
C THR A 264 18.89 -14.56 -8.09
N LYS A 265 19.67 -15.13 -9.05
CA LYS A 265 21.09 -15.46 -8.85
C LYS A 265 21.94 -14.20 -8.64
N ASP A 266 21.73 -13.16 -9.44
CA ASP A 266 22.51 -11.93 -9.34
C ASP A 266 22.05 -11.08 -8.14
N LEU A 267 20.76 -11.11 -7.81
CA LEU A 267 20.23 -10.54 -6.55
C LEU A 267 20.90 -11.20 -5.33
N GLY A 268 21.02 -12.54 -5.34
CA GLY A 268 21.73 -13.28 -4.29
C GLY A 268 23.20 -12.88 -4.16
N LYS A 269 23.91 -12.73 -5.30
CA LYS A 269 25.31 -12.23 -5.30
C LYS A 269 25.40 -10.81 -4.76
N PHE A 270 24.44 -9.95 -5.12
CA PHE A 270 24.40 -8.58 -4.61
C PHE A 270 24.24 -8.55 -3.09
N ILE A 271 23.28 -9.33 -2.54
CA ILE A 271 23.11 -9.45 -1.08
C ILE A 271 24.41 -9.92 -0.40
N VAL A 272 25.07 -10.94 -0.95
CA VAL A 272 26.34 -11.43 -0.42
C VAL A 272 27.44 -10.36 -0.49
N SER A 273 27.48 -9.55 -1.57
CA SER A 273 28.50 -8.50 -1.71
C SER A 273 28.36 -7.38 -0.69
N LEU A 274 27.16 -7.11 -0.19
CA LEU A 274 26.92 -6.10 0.86
C LEU A 274 27.67 -6.43 2.17
N LYS A 275 28.02 -7.71 2.41
CA LYS A 275 28.89 -8.09 3.54
C LYS A 275 30.27 -7.47 3.51
N ASN A 276 30.72 -6.99 2.36
CA ASN A 276 32.05 -6.42 2.18
C ASN A 276 32.02 -4.90 1.92
N ASP A 277 30.81 -4.31 1.87
CA ASP A 277 30.62 -2.87 1.64
C ASP A 277 30.34 -2.12 2.96
N GLN A 278 31.31 -2.12 3.85
CA GLN A 278 31.18 -1.45 5.13
C GLN A 278 30.87 0.04 4.98
N LEU A 279 31.55 0.75 4.07
CA LEU A 279 31.37 2.20 3.88
C LEU A 279 29.98 2.53 3.33
N GLY A 280 29.49 1.77 2.34
CA GLY A 280 28.14 1.93 1.82
C GLY A 280 27.08 1.66 2.89
N TYR A 281 27.28 0.63 3.69
CA TYR A 281 26.36 0.28 4.78
C TYR A 281 26.32 1.37 5.88
N GLU A 282 27.46 1.85 6.34
CA GLU A 282 27.55 2.92 7.35
C GLU A 282 26.91 4.21 6.86
N LYS A 283 27.09 4.55 5.57
CA LYS A 283 26.41 5.70 4.97
C LYS A 283 24.90 5.57 5.05
N VAL A 284 24.34 4.41 4.66
CA VAL A 284 22.89 4.15 4.70
C VAL A 284 22.35 4.25 6.14
N ILE A 285 23.06 3.72 7.12
CA ILE A 285 22.69 3.85 8.54
C ILE A 285 22.65 5.31 8.99
N ASN A 286 23.63 6.12 8.55
CA ASN A 286 23.68 7.54 8.88
C ASN A 286 22.48 8.29 8.25
N ASP A 287 22.16 8.00 6.99
CA ASP A 287 21.01 8.61 6.30
C ASP A 287 19.67 8.21 6.97
N LEU A 288 19.50 6.94 7.35
CA LEU A 288 18.34 6.44 8.11
C LEU A 288 18.20 7.15 9.47
N ASN A 289 19.31 7.32 10.19
CA ASN A 289 19.30 7.97 11.50
C ASN A 289 19.01 9.47 11.43
N ALA A 290 19.35 10.12 10.32
CA ALA A 290 19.07 11.53 10.08
C ALA A 290 17.61 11.78 9.64
N TYR A 291 16.95 10.79 9.04
CA TYR A 291 15.61 10.94 8.50
C TYR A 291 14.55 11.05 9.61
N LYS A 292 13.62 11.99 9.42
CA LYS A 292 12.42 12.13 10.26
C LYS A 292 11.20 11.58 9.48
N ILE A 293 10.55 10.58 10.03
CA ILE A 293 9.34 10.00 9.44
C ILE A 293 8.20 11.02 9.49
N LYS A 294 7.50 11.18 8.37
CA LYS A 294 6.32 12.02 8.26
C LYS A 294 5.20 11.45 9.12
N THR A 295 4.69 12.26 10.03
CA THR A 295 3.57 11.89 10.91
C THR A 295 2.23 12.05 10.21
N VAL A 296 1.17 11.50 10.82
CA VAL A 296 -0.21 11.76 10.35
C VAL A 296 -0.55 13.23 10.47
N ASP A 297 -0.07 13.92 11.51
CA ASP A 297 -0.31 15.35 11.69
C ASP A 297 0.37 16.17 10.59
N ASP A 298 1.62 15.85 10.23
CA ASP A 298 2.30 16.48 9.08
C ASP A 298 1.51 16.28 7.77
N MET A 299 0.89 15.11 7.57
CA MET A 299 0.05 14.85 6.40
C MET A 299 -1.27 15.63 6.45
N ILE A 300 -1.89 15.74 7.62
CA ILE A 300 -3.13 16.51 7.84
C ILE A 300 -2.89 17.99 7.52
N GLU A 301 -1.77 18.56 7.95
CA GLU A 301 -1.41 19.94 7.64
C GLU A 301 -1.32 20.21 6.12
N GLU A 302 -0.93 19.22 5.33
CA GLU A 302 -0.91 19.32 3.86
C GLU A 302 -2.32 19.13 3.24
N TYR A 303 -3.22 18.40 3.91
CA TYR A 303 -4.57 18.14 3.44
C TYR A 303 -5.55 19.27 3.76
N LEU A 304 -5.44 19.91 4.94
CA LEU A 304 -6.36 20.96 5.39
C LEU A 304 -6.57 22.08 4.35
N PRO A 305 -5.50 22.62 3.70
CA PRO A 305 -5.68 23.65 2.68
C PRO A 305 -6.45 23.18 1.44
N LEU A 306 -6.46 21.85 1.18
CA LEU A 306 -7.20 21.28 0.05
C LEU A 306 -8.68 21.12 0.34
N TYR A 307 -9.05 21.01 1.61
CA TYR A 307 -10.45 20.91 2.01
C TYR A 307 -11.16 22.26 1.92
N ASP A 308 -10.42 23.38 1.99
CA ASP A 308 -10.96 24.75 1.89
C ASP A 308 -12.12 24.98 2.87
N ILE A 309 -11.96 24.46 4.08
CA ILE A 309 -12.96 24.56 5.14
C ILE A 309 -12.50 25.61 6.13
N GLU A 310 -13.31 26.66 6.35
CA GLU A 310 -13.19 27.50 7.53
C GLU A 310 -13.62 26.66 8.75
N TYR A 311 -12.64 26.30 9.59
CA TYR A 311 -12.87 25.48 10.77
C TYR A 311 -13.69 26.25 11.79
N ASN A 312 -14.98 25.94 11.91
CA ASN A 312 -15.85 26.52 12.90
C ASN A 312 -15.89 25.63 14.15
N HIS A 313 -15.22 26.06 15.23
CA HIS A 313 -15.06 25.28 16.47
C HIS A 313 -16.38 24.87 17.15
N GLU A 314 -17.51 25.46 16.81
CA GLU A 314 -18.79 25.18 17.44
C GLU A 314 -19.48 23.86 17.03
N ASN A 315 -19.08 23.26 15.89
CA ASN A 315 -19.67 22.01 15.37
C ASN A 315 -18.87 20.74 15.71
N ASN A 316 -17.93 20.80 16.61
CA ASN A 316 -16.88 19.78 16.83
C ASN A 316 -17.33 18.51 17.57
N LEU A 317 -18.53 18.46 18.14
CA LEU A 317 -19.01 17.32 18.94
C LEU A 317 -19.16 16.01 18.11
N ILE A 318 -19.46 16.11 16.82
CA ILE A 318 -19.62 14.93 15.95
C ILE A 318 -18.26 14.44 15.46
N GLY A 319 -17.34 15.35 15.11
CA GLY A 319 -15.97 15.02 14.73
C GLY A 319 -15.19 14.37 15.87
N GLU A 320 -15.30 14.90 17.09
CA GLU A 320 -14.73 14.29 18.30
C GLU A 320 -15.30 12.92 18.61
N LEU A 321 -16.62 12.73 18.46
CA LEU A 321 -17.27 11.42 18.62
C LEU A 321 -16.81 10.37 17.60
N ILE A 322 -16.54 10.79 16.36
CA ILE A 322 -15.99 9.91 15.31
C ILE A 322 -14.52 9.60 15.58
N CYS A 323 -13.71 10.58 15.98
CA CYS A 323 -12.32 10.38 16.38
C CYS A 323 -12.18 9.52 17.63
N LEU A 324 -13.00 9.74 18.66
CA LEU A 324 -13.01 8.92 19.89
C LEU A 324 -13.41 7.45 19.61
N GLN A 325 -14.29 7.20 18.63
CA GLN A 325 -14.62 5.84 18.21
C GLN A 325 -13.52 5.18 17.36
N SER A 326 -12.64 5.93 16.73
CA SER A 326 -11.52 5.41 15.94
C SER A 326 -10.28 5.10 16.77
N THR A 327 -10.14 5.66 17.98
CA THR A 327 -9.04 5.39 18.92
C THR A 327 -9.25 4.15 19.78
N GLU A 328 -10.49 3.65 19.92
CA GLU A 328 -10.73 2.32 20.47
C GLU A 328 -10.51 1.29 19.34
N SER A 329 -9.37 0.64 19.36
CA SER A 329 -8.88 -0.47 18.55
C SER A 329 -9.97 -1.23 17.76
N ILE A 330 -10.32 -0.74 16.59
CA ILE A 330 -10.95 -1.58 15.56
C ILE A 330 -9.84 -2.45 15.00
N ASN A 331 -9.77 -3.68 15.48
CA ASN A 331 -8.94 -4.72 14.88
C ASN A 331 -9.46 -4.94 13.43
N PRO A 332 -8.71 -4.56 12.36
CA PRO A 332 -9.22 -4.57 11.00
C PRO A 332 -9.51 -5.97 10.44
N HIS A 333 -9.28 -7.03 11.23
CA HIS A 333 -9.46 -8.42 10.79
C HIS A 333 -10.74 -9.11 11.27
N TYR A 334 -11.57 -8.48 12.12
CA TYR A 334 -12.86 -9.03 12.50
C TYR A 334 -13.90 -7.92 12.69
N VAL A 335 -14.42 -7.42 11.58
CA VAL A 335 -15.74 -6.78 11.63
C VAL A 335 -16.74 -7.94 11.77
N ASN A 336 -17.20 -8.17 12.99
CA ASN A 336 -18.25 -9.13 13.24
C ASN A 336 -19.53 -8.58 12.56
N ILE A 337 -19.86 -9.15 11.40
CA ILE A 337 -21.04 -8.74 10.62
C ILE A 337 -22.31 -8.80 11.48
N ASP A 338 -22.39 -9.72 12.44
CA ASP A 338 -23.50 -9.84 13.37
C ASP A 338 -23.59 -8.65 14.35
N GLU A 339 -22.47 -8.05 14.75
CA GLU A 339 -22.46 -6.82 15.57
C GLU A 339 -22.95 -5.61 14.78
N ILE A 340 -22.56 -5.50 13.51
CA ILE A 340 -23.07 -4.45 12.62
C ILE A 340 -24.57 -4.62 12.41
N LEU A 341 -25.02 -5.82 12.09
CA LEU A 341 -26.43 -6.12 11.83
C LEU A 341 -27.31 -5.95 13.09
N ASN A 342 -26.76 -6.14 14.29
CA ASN A 342 -27.44 -5.96 15.55
C ASN A 342 -27.29 -4.55 16.13
N SER A 343 -26.46 -3.70 15.58
CA SER A 343 -26.29 -2.32 16.04
C SER A 343 -27.60 -1.53 15.90
N ARG A 344 -27.84 -0.59 16.85
CA ARG A 344 -29.00 0.31 16.79
C ARG A 344 -29.02 1.11 15.48
N ARG A 345 -27.88 1.42 14.90
CA ARG A 345 -27.72 2.15 13.64
C ARG A 345 -28.16 1.31 12.44
N TRP A 346 -27.77 0.04 12.37
CA TRP A 346 -28.22 -0.85 11.32
C TRP A 346 -29.73 -1.10 11.38
N LYS A 347 -30.29 -1.25 12.58
CA LYS A 347 -31.74 -1.36 12.78
C LYS A 347 -32.50 -0.12 12.35
N LEU A 348 -31.87 1.06 12.37
CA LEU A 348 -32.44 2.29 11.81
C LEU A 348 -32.36 2.30 10.27
N VAL A 349 -31.23 1.90 9.70
CA VAL A 349 -31.01 1.81 8.23
C VAL A 349 -31.85 0.68 7.61
N SER A 350 -32.04 -0.45 8.29
CA SER A 350 -32.85 -1.55 7.81
C SER A 350 -34.35 -1.27 7.78
N ARG A 351 -34.84 -0.20 8.44
CA ARG A 351 -36.21 0.31 8.31
C ARG A 351 -36.43 1.11 7.01
N ILE A 352 -35.35 1.47 6.29
CA ILE A 352 -35.43 2.02 4.94
C ILE A 352 -35.77 0.86 4.00
N GLN A 353 -36.92 0.90 3.34
CA GLN A 353 -37.36 -0.13 2.39
C GLN A 353 -36.37 -0.17 1.20
N LEU A 354 -35.44 -1.11 1.23
CA LEU A 354 -34.57 -1.40 0.08
C LEU A 354 -35.42 -2.06 -1.02
N PRO A 355 -35.24 -1.67 -2.30
CA PRO A 355 -35.86 -2.38 -3.43
C PRO A 355 -35.51 -3.87 -3.41
N GLU A 356 -36.42 -4.74 -3.82
CA GLU A 356 -36.25 -6.21 -3.82
C GLU A 356 -35.00 -6.68 -4.58
N SER A 357 -34.58 -5.93 -5.62
CA SER A 357 -33.34 -6.17 -6.36
C SER A 357 -32.09 -6.07 -5.46
N MET A 358 -32.04 -5.12 -4.54
CA MET A 358 -30.93 -4.95 -3.60
C MET A 358 -30.96 -5.97 -2.47
N LYS A 359 -32.13 -6.39 -2.02
CA LYS A 359 -32.26 -7.48 -1.02
C LYS A 359 -31.71 -8.82 -1.54
N LYS A 360 -31.86 -9.10 -2.86
CA LYS A 360 -31.29 -10.30 -3.49
C LYS A 360 -29.75 -10.27 -3.53
N ILE A 361 -29.14 -9.10 -3.72
CA ILE A 361 -27.69 -8.94 -3.73
C ILE A 361 -27.13 -9.12 -2.32
N VAL A 362 -27.74 -8.49 -1.32
CA VAL A 362 -27.34 -8.63 0.09
C VAL A 362 -27.44 -10.09 0.56
N ARG A 363 -28.50 -10.82 0.19
CA ARG A 363 -28.65 -12.26 0.51
C ARG A 363 -27.64 -13.17 -0.18
N LYS A 364 -27.03 -12.74 -1.30
CA LYS A 364 -25.96 -13.49 -1.98
C LYS A 364 -24.57 -13.25 -1.40
N ILE A 365 -24.37 -12.12 -0.73
CA ILE A 365 -23.09 -11.75 -0.10
C ILE A 365 -22.99 -12.34 1.32
N ILE A 366 -24.15 -12.63 1.96
CA ILE A 366 -24.22 -13.17 3.33
C ILE A 366 -24.24 -14.73 3.34
N LYS A 367 -24.32 -15.40 2.19
CA LYS A 367 -24.10 -16.85 2.04
C LYS A 367 -22.67 -17.10 1.54
#